data_8eaba62cb8daecaa58e08d514c657cfe
#
_entry.id   8eaba62cb8daecaa58e08d514c657cfe
#
_cell.length_a   1.000
_cell.length_b   1.000
_cell.length_c   1.000
_cell.angle_alpha   90.00
_cell.angle_beta   90.00
_cell.angle_gamma   90.00
#
_symmetry.space_group_name_H-M   'P 1'
#
loop_
_entity.id
_entity.type
_entity.pdbx_description
1 polymer ?
#
loop_
_entity_poly.entity_id
_entity_poly.type
_entity_poly.pdbx_seq_one_letter_code
_entity_poly.pdbx_strand_id
1 'polypeptide(L)'
;MPKSAIGQLEQIAAQIHKQLNLGMVPEMNLPTRSKANIIFDQQQQVWKYGKLRTTRTAKKLDGAYMLLRTTYLLDFIRDMVGQQKSSTLRELYYISEGWDLGKFHSQDESNKLIEDLEIITNFQREDFKIRPEEDGAKVLGDLTLTEINRKGKPMRINCRDDVGDTGYAIPYNVEPEKITFNNSGNARCIIAIETGGMFDRLVENEIGRAHV
;
A
#
# COMPACT_ATOMS: atom_id res chain seq x y z
N MET A 1 1.70 10.71 -21.88
CA MET A 1 0.93 9.61 -21.29
C MET A 1 1.30 9.55 -19.82
N PRO A 2 0.38 9.40 -18.89
CA PRO A 2 0.74 9.13 -17.50
C PRO A 2 1.59 7.85 -17.50
N LYS A 3 2.78 7.92 -16.88
CA LYS A 3 3.66 6.76 -16.77
C LYS A 3 2.95 5.74 -15.87
N SER A 4 2.78 4.51 -16.33
CA SER A 4 2.24 3.44 -15.49
C SER A 4 3.21 3.13 -14.34
N ALA A 5 2.70 2.61 -13.22
CA ALA A 5 3.52 2.17 -12.10
C ALA A 5 4.63 1.22 -12.55
N ILE A 6 4.28 0.22 -13.35
CA ILE A 6 5.25 -0.74 -13.94
C ILE A 6 6.30 -0.04 -14.81
N GLY A 7 5.92 0.89 -15.68
CA GLY A 7 6.89 1.61 -16.50
C GLY A 7 7.89 2.44 -15.70
N GLN A 8 7.53 2.89 -14.50
CA GLN A 8 8.45 3.54 -13.56
C GLN A 8 9.43 2.52 -12.93
N LEU A 9 8.94 1.35 -12.53
CA LEU A 9 9.78 0.29 -11.97
C LEU A 9 10.77 -0.25 -13.01
N GLU A 10 10.33 -0.44 -14.24
CA GLU A 10 11.21 -0.83 -15.37
C GLU A 10 12.31 0.20 -15.62
N GLN A 11 12.02 1.51 -15.48
CA GLN A 11 13.04 2.55 -15.59
C GLN A 11 14.11 2.45 -14.50
N ILE A 12 13.70 2.13 -13.25
CA ILE A 12 14.65 1.92 -12.14
C ILE A 12 15.55 0.73 -12.46
N ALA A 13 14.97 -0.41 -12.85
CA ALA A 13 15.72 -1.61 -13.24
C ALA A 13 16.68 -1.33 -14.40
N ALA A 14 16.21 -0.67 -15.46
CA ALA A 14 17.02 -0.30 -16.62
C ALA A 14 18.19 0.63 -16.26
N GLN A 15 17.99 1.56 -15.31
CA GLN A 15 19.05 2.44 -14.84
C GLN A 15 20.15 1.65 -14.11
N ILE A 16 19.80 0.74 -13.21
CA ILE A 16 20.76 -0.13 -12.51
C ILE A 16 21.51 -1.01 -13.52
N HIS A 17 20.80 -1.66 -14.44
CA HIS A 17 21.37 -2.51 -15.47
C HIS A 17 22.34 -1.73 -16.37
N LYS A 18 21.98 -0.52 -16.80
CA LYS A 18 22.85 0.34 -17.61
C LYS A 18 24.17 0.68 -16.89
N GLN A 19 24.11 1.00 -15.60
CA GLN A 19 25.31 1.29 -14.80
C GLN A 19 26.22 0.07 -14.73
N LEU A 20 25.67 -1.12 -14.49
CA LEU A 20 26.44 -2.38 -14.47
C LEU A 20 27.12 -2.67 -15.81
N ASN A 21 26.41 -2.52 -16.93
CA ASN A 21 26.96 -2.73 -18.27
C ASN A 21 28.09 -1.74 -18.63
N LEU A 22 28.07 -0.56 -18.03
CA LEU A 22 29.14 0.42 -18.20
C LEU A 22 30.33 0.21 -17.23
N GLY A 23 30.30 -0.87 -16.43
CA GLY A 23 31.32 -1.15 -15.41
C GLY A 23 31.29 -0.16 -14.24
N MET A 24 30.19 0.58 -14.07
CA MET A 24 30.01 1.51 -12.96
C MET A 24 29.49 0.80 -11.73
N VAL A 25 29.85 1.32 -10.56
CA VAL A 25 29.21 0.86 -9.32
C VAL A 25 27.78 1.38 -9.30
N PRO A 26 26.77 0.50 -9.24
CA PRO A 26 25.38 0.94 -9.30
C PRO A 26 24.99 1.78 -8.10
N GLU A 27 24.16 2.79 -8.39
CA GLU A 27 23.61 3.68 -7.38
C GLU A 27 22.18 4.10 -7.72
N MET A 28 21.42 4.43 -6.70
CA MET A 28 20.02 4.89 -6.79
C MET A 28 19.79 6.09 -5.90
N ASN A 29 19.18 7.14 -6.43
CA ASN A 29 18.87 8.36 -5.68
C ASN A 29 17.43 8.35 -5.18
N LEU A 30 17.26 8.57 -3.88
CA LEU A 30 15.96 8.63 -3.22
C LEU A 30 15.76 9.99 -2.55
N PRO A 31 14.53 10.46 -2.40
CA PRO A 31 14.23 11.57 -1.50
C PRO A 31 14.66 11.26 -0.08
N THR A 32 15.34 12.20 0.57
CA THR A 32 15.73 12.04 1.97
C THR A 32 14.49 12.05 2.86
N ARG A 33 14.31 11.00 3.67
CA ARG A 33 13.20 10.86 4.62
C ARG A 33 13.51 11.63 5.91
N SER A 34 13.38 12.94 5.87
CA SER A 34 13.52 13.78 7.07
C SER A 34 12.40 14.81 7.13
N LYS A 35 12.02 15.21 8.34
CA LYS A 35 11.02 16.28 8.52
C LYS A 35 11.40 17.57 7.79
N ALA A 36 12.70 17.88 7.70
CA ALA A 36 13.21 19.05 6.98
C ALA A 36 13.03 18.96 5.46
N ASN A 37 12.77 17.78 4.92
CA ASN A 37 12.54 17.55 3.48
C ASN A 37 11.07 17.35 3.15
N ILE A 38 10.16 17.56 4.09
CA ILE A 38 8.71 17.48 3.87
C ILE A 38 8.18 18.89 3.69
N ILE A 39 7.53 19.15 2.56
CA ILE A 39 6.93 20.44 2.22
C ILE A 39 5.44 20.27 1.91
N PHE A 40 4.64 21.24 2.31
CA PHE A 40 3.22 21.28 1.98
C PHE A 40 3.02 21.99 0.64
N ASP A 41 2.42 21.32 -0.32
CA ASP A 41 2.04 21.91 -1.59
C ASP A 41 0.66 22.57 -1.46
N GLN A 42 0.63 23.89 -1.41
CA GLN A 42 -0.61 24.64 -1.24
C GLN A 42 -1.57 24.52 -2.43
N GLN A 43 -1.06 24.27 -3.63
CA GLN A 43 -1.92 24.14 -4.82
C GLN A 43 -2.63 22.79 -4.85
N GLN A 44 -1.90 21.71 -4.48
CA GLN A 44 -2.44 20.35 -4.48
C GLN A 44 -3.00 19.94 -3.12
N GLN A 45 -2.80 20.74 -2.06
CA GLN A 45 -3.22 20.45 -0.68
C GLN A 45 -2.64 19.13 -0.15
N VAL A 46 -1.41 18.78 -0.55
CA VAL A 46 -0.73 17.53 -0.15
C VAL A 46 0.65 17.79 0.40
N TRP A 47 1.12 16.92 1.28
CA TRP A 47 2.50 16.85 1.73
C TRP A 47 3.33 16.07 0.74
N LYS A 48 4.48 16.60 0.35
CA LYS A 48 5.41 15.93 -0.57
C LYS A 48 6.86 16.10 -0.13
N TYR A 49 7.73 15.23 -0.64
CA TYR A 49 9.16 15.36 -0.40
C TYR A 49 9.74 16.53 -1.19
N GLY A 50 10.62 17.28 -0.54
CA GLY A 50 11.39 18.38 -1.14
C GLY A 50 12.52 17.87 -2.03
N LYS A 51 13.56 18.73 -2.17
CA LYS A 51 14.68 18.51 -3.12
C LYS A 51 15.85 17.70 -2.56
N LEU A 52 15.91 17.48 -1.22
CA LEU A 52 17.00 16.72 -0.62
C LEU A 52 16.97 15.26 -1.05
N ARG A 53 18.10 14.73 -1.45
CA ARG A 53 18.25 13.35 -1.95
C ARG A 53 19.32 12.61 -1.15
N THR A 54 19.11 11.30 -0.98
CA THR A 54 20.09 10.35 -0.42
C THR A 54 20.43 9.35 -1.52
N THR A 55 21.73 9.05 -1.65
CA THR A 55 22.21 8.07 -2.64
C THR A 55 22.47 6.74 -1.96
N ARG A 56 21.84 5.67 -2.44
CA ARG A 56 22.21 4.29 -2.17
C ARG A 56 23.21 3.83 -3.22
N THR A 57 24.34 3.31 -2.78
CA THR A 57 25.41 2.88 -3.69
C THR A 57 25.98 1.54 -3.26
N ALA A 58 26.30 0.69 -4.23
CA ALA A 58 26.97 -0.59 -4.01
C ALA A 58 28.46 -0.47 -3.65
N LYS A 59 28.99 0.73 -3.38
CA LYS A 59 30.36 0.91 -2.89
C LYS A 59 30.59 0.30 -1.50
N LYS A 60 29.50 0.12 -0.73
CA LYS A 60 29.52 -0.56 0.58
C LYS A 60 28.67 -1.80 0.52
N LEU A 61 29.03 -2.82 1.30
CA LEU A 61 28.34 -4.11 1.32
C LEU A 61 26.82 -3.98 1.60
N ASP A 62 26.45 -3.21 2.62
CA ASP A 62 25.04 -2.98 2.95
C ASP A 62 24.26 -2.32 1.80
N GLY A 63 24.89 -1.37 1.12
CA GLY A 63 24.30 -0.73 -0.06
C GLY A 63 24.18 -1.69 -1.25
N ALA A 64 25.15 -2.60 -1.44
CA ALA A 64 25.10 -3.64 -2.46
C ALA A 64 23.95 -4.63 -2.18
N TYR A 65 23.78 -5.09 -0.95
CA TYR A 65 22.65 -5.95 -0.57
C TYR A 65 21.31 -5.23 -0.74
N MET A 66 21.23 -3.95 -0.39
CA MET A 66 20.01 -3.19 -0.57
C MET A 66 19.63 -3.02 -2.05
N LEU A 67 20.59 -2.78 -2.93
CA LEU A 67 20.36 -2.72 -4.37
C LEU A 67 19.98 -4.10 -4.93
N LEU A 68 20.62 -5.18 -4.46
CA LEU A 68 20.26 -6.55 -4.84
C LEU A 68 18.81 -6.87 -4.46
N ARG A 69 18.40 -6.59 -3.22
CA ARG A 69 17.01 -6.74 -2.76
C ARG A 69 16.04 -5.91 -3.58
N THR A 70 16.44 -4.70 -3.96
CA THR A 70 15.63 -3.87 -4.86
C THR A 70 15.41 -4.57 -6.19
N THR A 71 16.42 -5.18 -6.81
CA THR A 71 16.23 -5.88 -8.09
C THR A 71 15.34 -7.11 -7.97
N TYR A 72 15.47 -7.91 -6.91
CA TYR A 72 14.55 -9.02 -6.63
C TYR A 72 13.11 -8.54 -6.44
N LEU A 73 12.93 -7.45 -5.70
CA LEU A 73 11.61 -6.87 -5.48
C LEU A 73 10.98 -6.35 -6.77
N LEU A 74 11.76 -5.67 -7.63
CA LEU A 74 11.27 -5.20 -8.94
C LEU A 74 10.82 -6.37 -9.82
N ASP A 75 11.58 -7.47 -9.83
CA ASP A 75 11.26 -8.69 -10.56
C ASP A 75 9.98 -9.34 -10.04
N PHE A 76 9.88 -9.48 -8.72
CA PHE A 76 8.68 -10.00 -8.05
C PHE A 76 7.42 -9.18 -8.38
N ILE A 77 7.49 -7.85 -8.28
CA ILE A 77 6.36 -6.97 -8.60
C ILE A 77 5.97 -7.13 -10.09
N ARG A 78 6.95 -7.17 -10.99
CA ARG A 78 6.69 -7.41 -12.42
C ARG A 78 5.89 -8.68 -12.64
N ASP A 79 6.28 -9.76 -11.97
CA ASP A 79 5.61 -11.06 -12.08
C ASP A 79 4.19 -11.02 -11.49
N MET A 80 3.98 -10.38 -10.33
CA MET A 80 2.65 -10.21 -9.73
C MET A 80 1.72 -9.45 -10.67
N VAL A 81 2.17 -8.33 -11.22
CA VAL A 81 1.36 -7.55 -12.16
C VAL A 81 1.11 -8.31 -13.47
N GLY A 82 2.14 -8.99 -14.02
CA GLY A 82 2.02 -9.78 -15.26
C GLY A 82 1.04 -10.94 -15.12
N GLN A 83 0.97 -11.57 -13.95
CA GLN A 83 0.04 -12.65 -13.64
C GLN A 83 -1.32 -12.18 -13.10
N GLN A 84 -1.52 -10.87 -12.98
CA GLN A 84 -2.70 -10.26 -12.33
C GLN A 84 -2.95 -10.80 -10.91
N LYS A 85 -1.90 -11.14 -10.20
CA LYS A 85 -1.91 -11.56 -8.81
C LYS A 85 -1.49 -10.40 -7.91
N SER A 86 -1.70 -10.56 -6.63
CA SER A 86 -1.26 -9.62 -5.61
C SER A 86 -0.68 -10.39 -4.43
N SER A 87 0.16 -9.71 -3.66
CA SER A 87 0.77 -10.23 -2.43
C SER A 87 0.55 -9.25 -1.30
N THR A 88 0.56 -9.74 -0.06
CA THR A 88 0.60 -8.87 1.11
C THR A 88 2.06 -8.51 1.45
N LEU A 89 2.25 -7.45 2.26
CA LEU A 89 3.59 -7.10 2.77
C LEU A 89 4.22 -8.26 3.55
N ARG A 90 3.41 -8.99 4.30
CA ARG A 90 3.85 -10.16 5.08
C ARG A 90 4.23 -11.33 4.19
N GLU A 91 3.39 -11.64 3.19
CA GLU A 91 3.67 -12.70 2.21
C GLU A 91 4.95 -12.39 1.42
N LEU A 92 5.15 -11.14 0.97
CA LEU A 92 6.39 -10.70 0.33
C LEU A 92 7.62 -11.02 1.19
N TYR A 93 7.56 -10.74 2.49
CA TYR A 93 8.65 -11.06 3.41
C TYR A 93 8.95 -12.56 3.40
N TYR A 94 7.94 -13.43 3.52
CA TYR A 94 8.13 -14.89 3.48
C TYR A 94 8.62 -15.40 2.13
N ILE A 95 8.12 -14.85 1.01
CA ILE A 95 8.59 -15.20 -0.33
C ILE A 95 10.08 -14.88 -0.48
N SER A 96 10.52 -13.77 0.12
CA SER A 96 11.93 -13.34 0.07
C SER A 96 12.90 -14.33 0.73
N GLU A 97 12.42 -15.24 1.58
CA GLU A 97 13.27 -16.31 2.16
C GLU A 97 13.90 -17.21 1.06
N GLY A 98 13.24 -17.31 -0.11
CA GLY A 98 13.75 -17.99 -1.29
C GLY A 98 14.70 -17.18 -2.17
N TRP A 99 15.01 -15.91 -1.82
CA TRP A 99 15.84 -15.03 -2.65
C TRP A 99 17.35 -15.12 -2.38
N ASP A 100 17.80 -16.16 -1.69
CA ASP A 100 19.21 -16.39 -1.35
C ASP A 100 19.84 -15.16 -0.69
N LEU A 101 20.85 -14.55 -1.30
CA LEU A 101 21.50 -13.33 -0.79
C LEU A 101 20.57 -12.08 -0.77
N GLY A 102 19.51 -12.11 -1.53
CA GLY A 102 18.51 -11.03 -1.62
C GLY A 102 17.42 -11.09 -0.54
N LYS A 103 17.40 -12.09 0.33
CA LYS A 103 16.37 -12.21 1.37
C LYS A 103 16.38 -11.04 2.35
N PHE A 104 15.21 -10.69 2.85
CA PHE A 104 15.08 -9.69 3.91
C PHE A 104 15.39 -10.32 5.28
N HIS A 105 16.01 -9.56 6.18
CA HIS A 105 16.28 -10.02 7.54
C HIS A 105 15.12 -9.77 8.49
N SER A 106 14.19 -8.88 8.13
CA SER A 106 12.98 -8.58 8.88
C SER A 106 11.89 -8.06 7.97
N GLN A 107 10.65 -8.17 8.42
CA GLN A 107 9.50 -7.59 7.72
C GLN A 107 9.62 -6.06 7.61
N ASP A 108 10.18 -5.38 8.61
CA ASP A 108 10.44 -3.93 8.55
C ASP A 108 11.34 -3.54 7.38
N GLU A 109 12.30 -4.38 7.04
CA GLU A 109 13.22 -4.12 5.93
C GLU A 109 12.50 -4.21 4.59
N SER A 110 11.64 -5.23 4.40
CA SER A 110 10.80 -5.35 3.21
C SER A 110 9.81 -4.18 3.10
N ASN A 111 9.15 -3.82 4.20
CA ASN A 111 8.21 -2.71 4.24
C ASN A 111 8.88 -1.38 3.84
N LYS A 112 10.06 -1.10 4.40
CA LYS A 112 10.84 0.11 4.05
C LYS A 112 11.23 0.17 2.59
N LEU A 113 11.51 -0.97 1.98
CA LEU A 113 11.87 -1.00 0.56
C LEU A 113 10.66 -0.74 -0.34
N ILE A 114 9.48 -1.24 0.00
CA ILE A 114 8.22 -0.89 -0.68
C ILE A 114 7.95 0.61 -0.56
N GLU A 115 8.05 1.19 0.65
CA GLU A 115 7.89 2.64 0.84
C GLU A 115 8.88 3.46 0.01
N ASP A 116 10.11 2.97 -0.18
CA ASP A 116 11.07 3.64 -1.06
C ASP A 116 10.59 3.65 -2.51
N LEU A 117 10.02 2.55 -2.99
CA LEU A 117 9.45 2.49 -4.33
C LEU A 117 8.26 3.42 -4.49
N GLU A 118 7.37 3.50 -3.49
CA GLU A 118 6.25 4.46 -3.47
C GLU A 118 6.76 5.91 -3.63
N ILE A 119 7.80 6.27 -2.86
CA ILE A 119 8.37 7.61 -2.86
C ILE A 119 9.08 7.94 -4.19
N ILE A 120 9.81 6.98 -4.76
CA ILE A 120 10.56 7.20 -6.02
C ILE A 120 9.62 7.33 -7.20
N THR A 121 8.58 6.50 -7.23
CA THR A 121 7.67 6.40 -8.37
C THR A 121 6.48 7.33 -8.25
N ASN A 122 6.15 7.80 -7.04
CA ASN A 122 4.93 8.52 -6.69
C ASN A 122 3.65 7.73 -7.01
N PHE A 123 3.73 6.41 -6.85
CA PHE A 123 2.61 5.47 -6.90
C PHE A 123 2.42 4.82 -5.54
N GLN A 124 1.23 4.30 -5.28
CA GLN A 124 0.93 3.57 -4.05
C GLN A 124 1.33 2.09 -4.20
N ARG A 125 1.54 1.40 -3.08
CA ARG A 125 1.88 -0.04 -3.08
C ARG A 125 0.83 -0.91 -3.75
N GLU A 126 -0.43 -0.51 -3.69
CA GLU A 126 -1.55 -1.19 -4.35
C GLU A 126 -1.41 -1.17 -5.89
N ASP A 127 -0.81 -0.11 -6.45
CA ASP A 127 -0.49 -0.03 -7.89
C ASP A 127 0.57 -1.06 -8.29
N PHE A 128 1.39 -1.50 -7.33
CA PHE A 128 2.38 -2.57 -7.48
C PHE A 128 1.81 -3.95 -7.16
N LYS A 129 0.50 -4.06 -6.90
CA LYS A 129 -0.14 -5.29 -6.43
C LYS A 129 0.39 -5.80 -5.08
N ILE A 130 1.01 -4.92 -4.29
CA ILE A 130 1.37 -5.18 -2.90
C ILE A 130 0.32 -4.55 -2.00
N ARG A 131 -0.12 -5.27 -1.00
CA ARG A 131 -1.21 -4.87 -0.11
C ARG A 131 -0.74 -4.79 1.33
N PRO A 132 -1.38 -3.95 2.18
CA PRO A 132 -1.15 -4.02 3.61
C PRO A 132 -1.56 -5.39 4.16
N GLU A 133 -1.39 -5.61 5.43
CA GLU A 133 -1.74 -6.88 6.09
C GLU A 133 -3.24 -7.19 6.00
N GLU A 134 -3.58 -8.46 6.24
CA GLU A 134 -4.86 -9.08 5.95
C GLU A 134 -6.06 -8.51 6.73
N ASP A 135 -5.83 -7.88 7.88
CA ASP A 135 -6.88 -7.33 8.71
C ASP A 135 -7.31 -5.96 8.19
N GLY A 136 -8.31 -5.98 7.30
CA GLY A 136 -8.98 -4.80 6.82
C GLY A 136 -9.68 -4.04 7.93
N ALA A 137 -9.97 -2.77 7.70
CA ALA A 137 -10.81 -1.98 8.58
C ALA A 137 -12.23 -2.56 8.65
N LYS A 138 -12.91 -2.31 9.76
CA LYS A 138 -14.32 -2.63 9.92
C LYS A 138 -15.15 -1.34 9.91
N VAL A 139 -16.37 -1.42 9.44
CA VAL A 139 -17.32 -0.32 9.49
C VAL A 139 -18.66 -0.76 10.05
N LEU A 140 -19.22 0.06 10.90
CA LEU A 140 -20.57 -0.11 11.45
C LEU A 140 -21.27 1.26 11.45
N GLY A 141 -22.55 1.29 11.13
CA GLY A 141 -23.36 2.50 11.15
C GLY A 141 -24.16 2.72 9.88
N ASP A 142 -24.76 3.91 9.74
CA ASP A 142 -25.71 4.20 8.67
C ASP A 142 -24.97 4.52 7.36
N LEU A 143 -24.33 3.50 6.81
CA LEU A 143 -23.64 3.48 5.55
C LEU A 143 -24.16 2.29 4.72
N THR A 144 -24.57 2.56 3.50
CA THR A 144 -24.91 1.50 2.55
C THR A 144 -23.79 1.38 1.52
N LEU A 145 -23.33 0.17 1.29
CA LEU A 145 -22.39 -0.14 0.23
C LEU A 145 -23.00 -1.10 -0.79
N THR A 146 -22.49 -1.05 -2.00
CA THR A 146 -22.82 -2.02 -3.03
C THR A 146 -21.54 -2.70 -3.49
N GLU A 147 -21.48 -4.01 -3.31
CA GLU A 147 -20.34 -4.84 -3.67
C GLU A 147 -20.70 -5.77 -4.81
N ILE A 148 -19.79 -5.98 -5.76
CA ILE A 148 -19.95 -6.98 -6.83
C ILE A 148 -19.49 -8.34 -6.32
N ASN A 149 -20.40 -9.29 -6.20
CA ASN A 149 -20.08 -10.63 -5.74
C ASN A 149 -19.28 -11.43 -6.80
N ARG A 150 -18.78 -12.62 -6.43
CA ARG A 150 -18.00 -13.49 -7.34
C ARG A 150 -18.76 -13.93 -8.60
N LYS A 151 -20.09 -13.80 -8.63
CA LYS A 151 -20.95 -14.10 -9.80
C LYS A 151 -21.19 -12.85 -10.66
N GLY A 152 -20.53 -11.73 -10.37
CA GLY A 152 -20.69 -10.47 -11.07
C GLY A 152 -22.00 -9.73 -10.77
N LYS A 153 -22.73 -10.10 -9.71
CA LYS A 153 -23.99 -9.45 -9.34
C LYS A 153 -23.76 -8.45 -8.20
N PRO A 154 -24.40 -7.27 -8.26
CA PRO A 154 -24.35 -6.31 -7.17
C PRO A 154 -25.11 -6.84 -5.95
N MET A 155 -24.49 -6.70 -4.78
CA MET A 155 -25.09 -6.93 -3.45
C MET A 155 -25.08 -5.60 -2.72
N ARG A 156 -26.24 -5.18 -2.25
CA ARG A 156 -26.40 -4.02 -1.39
C ARG A 156 -26.36 -4.46 0.06
N ILE A 157 -25.54 -3.81 0.86
CA ILE A 157 -25.34 -4.12 2.28
C ILE A 157 -25.47 -2.83 3.07
N ASN A 158 -26.37 -2.77 4.02
CA ASN A 158 -26.46 -1.71 5.02
C ASN A 158 -25.58 -2.09 6.23
N CYS A 159 -24.58 -1.27 6.51
CA CYS A 159 -23.62 -1.56 7.58
C CYS A 159 -24.18 -1.38 8.99
N ARG A 160 -25.43 -1.00 9.15
CA ARG A 160 -26.15 -0.97 10.43
C ARG A 160 -27.05 -2.19 10.60
N ASP A 161 -27.82 -2.54 9.56
CA ASP A 161 -28.93 -3.46 9.67
C ASP A 161 -28.64 -4.86 9.08
N ASP A 162 -27.70 -4.95 8.11
CA ASP A 162 -27.38 -6.19 7.39
C ASP A 162 -26.10 -6.88 7.90
N VAL A 163 -25.46 -6.32 8.94
CA VAL A 163 -24.22 -6.85 9.53
C VAL A 163 -24.41 -7.14 11.01
N GLY A 164 -23.63 -8.09 11.55
CA GLY A 164 -23.60 -8.36 12.98
C GLY A 164 -22.79 -7.32 13.77
N ASP A 165 -22.66 -7.51 15.08
CA ASP A 165 -21.94 -6.61 16.00
C ASP A 165 -20.46 -6.42 15.64
N THR A 166 -19.87 -7.34 14.88
CA THR A 166 -18.50 -7.21 14.37
C THR A 166 -18.36 -6.18 13.25
N GLY A 167 -19.46 -5.67 12.70
CA GLY A 167 -19.48 -4.74 11.58
C GLY A 167 -19.14 -5.41 10.22
N TYR A 168 -19.16 -4.61 9.17
CA TYR A 168 -18.73 -5.03 7.84
C TYR A 168 -17.21 -4.91 7.74
N ALA A 169 -16.55 -6.02 7.43
CA ALA A 169 -15.11 -6.02 7.15
C ALA A 169 -14.85 -5.43 5.75
N ILE A 170 -14.20 -4.29 5.70
CA ILE A 170 -13.82 -3.66 4.42
C ILE A 170 -12.75 -4.54 3.78
N PRO A 171 -13.00 -5.07 2.57
CA PRO A 171 -12.01 -5.89 1.90
C PRO A 171 -10.78 -5.05 1.55
N TYR A 172 -9.61 -5.68 1.55
CA TYR A 172 -8.36 -5.03 1.19
C TYR A 172 -8.34 -4.47 -0.25
N ASN A 173 -9.26 -4.90 -1.10
CA ASN A 173 -9.36 -4.53 -2.51
C ASN A 173 -10.62 -3.68 -2.72
N VAL A 174 -10.53 -2.42 -2.34
CA VAL A 174 -11.60 -1.42 -2.53
C VAL A 174 -11.39 -0.72 -3.85
N GLU A 175 -11.70 -1.43 -4.96
CA GLU A 175 -11.68 -0.82 -6.29
C GLU A 175 -13.06 -0.20 -6.58
N PRO A 176 -13.11 1.04 -7.12
CA PRO A 176 -14.38 1.73 -7.38
C PRO A 176 -15.34 0.93 -8.27
N GLU A 177 -14.81 0.07 -9.14
CA GLU A 177 -15.59 -0.81 -10.02
C GLU A 177 -16.24 -1.96 -9.27
N LYS A 178 -15.75 -2.31 -8.08
CA LYS A 178 -16.21 -3.44 -7.28
C LYS A 178 -17.00 -3.04 -6.07
N ILE A 179 -16.67 -1.90 -5.47
CA ILE A 179 -17.32 -1.38 -4.26
C ILE A 179 -17.65 0.08 -4.44
N THR A 180 -18.90 0.43 -4.15
CA THR A 180 -19.35 1.81 -4.04
C THR A 180 -20.01 2.06 -2.68
N PHE A 181 -19.75 3.24 -2.11
CA PHE A 181 -20.26 3.64 -0.82
C PHE A 181 -21.30 4.74 -0.97
N ASN A 182 -22.44 4.57 -0.31
CA ASN A 182 -23.48 5.58 -0.24
C ASN A 182 -23.81 5.88 1.22
N ASN A 183 -23.75 7.16 1.59
CA ASN A 183 -24.32 7.61 2.85
C ASN A 183 -25.84 7.47 2.76
N SER A 184 -26.44 6.70 3.64
CA SER A 184 -27.90 6.50 3.73
C SER A 184 -28.65 7.76 4.14
N GLY A 185 -27.94 8.86 4.43
CA GLY A 185 -28.50 10.18 4.68
C GLY A 185 -28.50 10.62 6.14
N ASN A 186 -28.32 9.73 7.09
CA ASN A 186 -28.38 10.04 8.52
C ASN A 186 -27.01 10.16 9.20
N ALA A 187 -25.95 9.58 8.63
CA ALA A 187 -24.61 9.71 9.18
C ALA A 187 -24.09 11.15 9.02
N ARG A 188 -23.81 11.81 10.15
CA ARG A 188 -23.31 13.20 10.20
C ARG A 188 -21.79 13.29 10.27
N CYS A 189 -21.13 12.24 10.74
CA CYS A 189 -19.67 12.17 10.86
C CYS A 189 -19.20 10.72 10.75
N ILE A 190 -17.90 10.56 10.49
CA ILE A 190 -17.19 9.29 10.56
C ILE A 190 -16.24 9.38 11.73
N ILE A 191 -16.27 8.39 12.63
CA ILE A 191 -15.33 8.26 13.73
C ILE A 191 -14.34 7.17 13.36
N ALA A 192 -13.09 7.54 13.13
CA ALA A 192 -12.01 6.60 12.89
C ALA A 192 -11.41 6.14 14.21
N ILE A 193 -11.31 4.82 14.40
CA ILE A 193 -10.82 4.19 15.63
C ILE A 193 -9.66 3.28 15.25
N GLU A 194 -8.50 3.54 15.83
CA GLU A 194 -7.28 2.80 15.52
C GLU A 194 -7.28 1.36 16.05
N THR A 195 -7.87 1.13 17.22
CA THR A 195 -7.83 -0.18 17.88
C THR A 195 -9.16 -0.92 17.82
N GLY A 196 -9.13 -2.22 17.46
CA GLY A 196 -10.32 -3.08 17.42
C GLY A 196 -11.05 -3.15 18.76
N GLY A 197 -10.33 -3.24 19.89
CA GLY A 197 -10.95 -3.29 21.19
C GLY A 197 -11.75 -2.04 21.57
N MET A 198 -11.35 -0.85 21.12
CA MET A 198 -12.12 0.37 21.28
C MET A 198 -13.34 0.37 20.35
N PHE A 199 -13.20 -0.11 19.13
CA PHE A 199 -14.31 -0.28 18.19
C PHE A 199 -15.39 -1.20 18.81
N ASP A 200 -14.99 -2.39 19.29
CA ASP A 200 -15.90 -3.34 19.90
C ASP A 200 -16.63 -2.74 21.13
N ARG A 201 -15.89 -1.96 21.96
CA ARG A 201 -16.49 -1.25 23.11
C ARG A 201 -17.54 -0.22 22.70
N LEU A 202 -17.31 0.51 21.64
CA LEU A 202 -18.28 1.49 21.14
C LEU A 202 -19.52 0.79 20.56
N VAL A 203 -19.33 -0.35 19.91
CA VAL A 203 -20.44 -1.20 19.42
C VAL A 203 -21.27 -1.74 20.57
N GLU A 204 -20.64 -2.33 21.61
CA GLU A 204 -21.30 -2.84 22.80
C GLU A 204 -22.13 -1.77 23.54
N ASN A 205 -21.67 -0.53 23.54
CA ASN A 205 -22.36 0.60 24.18
C ASN A 205 -23.32 1.34 23.25
N GLU A 206 -23.60 0.78 22.08
CA GLU A 206 -24.51 1.34 21.05
C GLU A 206 -24.16 2.77 20.62
N ILE A 207 -22.91 3.19 20.81
CA ILE A 207 -22.45 4.51 20.40
C ILE A 207 -22.41 4.57 18.86
N GLY A 208 -23.17 5.50 18.29
CA GLY A 208 -23.34 5.63 16.83
C GLY A 208 -24.60 4.95 16.29
N ARG A 209 -25.33 4.19 17.09
CA ARG A 209 -26.72 3.81 16.77
C ARG A 209 -27.63 4.99 17.08
N ALA A 210 -28.41 5.41 16.09
CA ALA A 210 -29.48 6.39 16.36
C ALA A 210 -30.46 5.76 17.35
N HIS A 211 -30.57 6.32 18.54
CA HIS A 211 -31.68 5.99 19.44
C HIS A 211 -32.98 6.37 18.73
N VAL A 212 -33.84 5.40 18.53
CA VAL A 212 -35.22 5.59 18.08
C VAL A 212 -36.02 6.00 19.26
#